data_e23ba765a4a10ae34fc3b50bb1c1be81
#
_entry.id   e23ba765a4a10ae34fc3b50bb1c1be81
#
_cell.length_a   1.000
_cell.length_b   1.000
_cell.length_c   1.000
_cell.angle_alpha   90.00
_cell.angle_beta   90.00
_cell.angle_gamma   90.00
#
_symmetry.space_group_name_H-M   'P 1'
#
loop_
_entity.id
_entity.type
_entity.pdbx_description
1 polymer ?
#
loop_
_entity_poly.entity_id
_entity_poly.type
_entity_poly.pdbx_seq_one_letter_code
_entity_poly.pdbx_strand_id
1 'polypeptide(L)'
;KQYGEKTKKMIKRNFCLVAGDALKNYTKEQLIARVELLSKDIAEKAPEIHDWYRGIADGSGMTYGEIALINIQLWVSIPYMMCSQIAATKEATADGKTIAGVNGDITYNMSGYGVTLLAFPDEGNAFVTFPQLCGRWALILP
;
A
#
# COMPACT_ATOMS: atom_id res chain seq x y z
N LYS A 1 1.64 4.40 12.59
CA LYS A 1 0.79 5.38 13.25
C LYS A 1 1.01 6.78 12.65
N GLN A 2 2.21 7.36 12.73
CA GLN A 2 2.53 8.70 12.23
C GLN A 2 2.12 8.93 10.76
N TYR A 3 2.35 7.94 9.88
CA TYR A 3 1.89 7.98 8.49
C TYR A 3 0.36 8.13 8.40
N GLY A 4 -0.37 7.30 9.14
CA GLY A 4 -1.84 7.35 9.17
C GLY A 4 -2.38 8.71 9.64
N GLU A 5 -1.75 9.31 10.65
CA GLU A 5 -2.12 10.64 11.15
C GLU A 5 -1.93 11.72 10.09
N LYS A 6 -0.75 11.76 9.45
CA LYS A 6 -0.41 12.78 8.44
C LYS A 6 -1.22 12.65 7.15
N THR A 7 -1.63 11.44 6.79
CA THR A 7 -2.31 11.16 5.52
C THR A 7 -3.80 10.82 5.67
N LYS A 8 -4.36 11.03 6.86
CA LYS A 8 -5.73 10.66 7.23
C LYS A 8 -6.81 11.04 6.20
N LYS A 9 -6.77 12.29 5.71
CA LYS A 9 -7.75 12.77 4.72
C LYS A 9 -7.62 12.02 3.40
N MET A 10 -6.39 11.77 2.97
CA MET A 10 -6.09 11.06 1.73
C MET A 10 -6.51 9.60 1.83
N ILE A 11 -6.24 8.92 2.94
CA ILE A 11 -6.64 7.53 3.19
C ILE A 11 -8.15 7.38 3.11
N LYS A 12 -8.91 8.25 3.80
CA LYS A 12 -10.37 8.23 3.77
C LYS A 12 -10.93 8.43 2.37
N ARG A 13 -10.37 9.35 1.61
CA ARG A 13 -10.76 9.55 0.21
C ARG A 13 -10.45 8.33 -0.66
N ASN A 14 -9.28 7.74 -0.49
CA ASN A 14 -8.88 6.53 -1.22
C ASN A 14 -9.80 5.35 -0.89
N PHE A 15 -10.21 5.21 0.36
CA PHE A 15 -11.20 4.20 0.73
C PHE A 15 -12.48 4.35 -0.08
N CYS A 16 -13.01 5.57 -0.19
CA CYS A 16 -14.21 5.83 -0.99
C CYS A 16 -14.02 5.50 -2.48
N LEU A 17 -12.84 5.75 -3.04
CA LEU A 17 -12.53 5.44 -4.43
C LEU A 17 -12.39 3.93 -4.67
N VAL A 18 -11.62 3.26 -3.83
CA VAL A 18 -11.33 1.82 -3.97
C VAL A 18 -12.54 0.95 -3.61
N ALA A 19 -13.22 1.28 -2.52
CA ALA A 19 -14.38 0.54 -2.07
C ALA A 19 -15.64 0.89 -2.87
N GLY A 20 -15.71 2.08 -3.48
CA GLY A 20 -16.91 2.59 -4.13
C GLY A 20 -17.47 1.67 -5.23
N ASP A 21 -16.61 1.07 -6.05
CA ASP A 21 -17.04 0.13 -7.09
C ASP A 21 -17.43 -1.23 -6.50
N ALA A 22 -16.71 -1.71 -5.51
CA ALA A 22 -17.03 -2.95 -4.82
C ALA A 22 -18.33 -2.86 -4.03
N LEU A 23 -18.61 -1.72 -3.41
CA LEU A 23 -19.83 -1.45 -2.65
C LEU A 23 -21.11 -1.36 -3.53
N LYS A 24 -20.98 -1.31 -4.85
CA LYS A 24 -22.13 -1.46 -5.76
C LYS A 24 -22.69 -2.89 -5.77
N ASN A 25 -21.83 -3.88 -5.49
CA ASN A 25 -22.16 -5.30 -5.58
C ASN A 25 -22.14 -6.03 -4.23
N TYR A 26 -21.50 -5.44 -3.22
CA TYR A 26 -21.29 -6.06 -1.91
C TYR A 26 -21.56 -5.05 -0.81
N THR A 27 -22.00 -5.51 0.35
CA THR A 27 -22.04 -4.65 1.55
C THR A 27 -20.63 -4.46 2.11
N LYS A 28 -20.43 -3.41 2.89
CA LYS A 28 -19.16 -3.15 3.57
C LYS A 28 -18.75 -4.33 4.46
N GLU A 29 -19.70 -4.91 5.17
CA GLU A 29 -19.50 -6.05 6.07
C GLU A 29 -19.04 -7.30 5.28
N GLN A 30 -19.65 -7.56 4.11
CA GLN A 30 -19.23 -8.66 3.24
C GLN A 30 -17.80 -8.49 2.72
N LEU A 31 -17.42 -7.27 2.36
CA LEU A 31 -16.06 -6.97 1.92
C LEU A 31 -15.05 -7.13 3.06
N ILE A 32 -15.37 -6.62 4.25
CA ILE A 32 -14.51 -6.75 5.42
C ILE A 32 -14.35 -8.21 5.82
N ALA A 33 -15.42 -9.02 5.83
CA ALA A 33 -15.34 -10.44 6.14
C ALA A 33 -14.41 -11.21 5.19
N ARG A 34 -14.40 -10.87 3.89
CA ARG A 34 -13.45 -11.43 2.91
C ARG A 34 -12.00 -11.06 3.23
N VAL A 35 -11.78 -9.82 3.61
CA VAL A 35 -10.46 -9.32 3.97
C VAL A 35 -9.95 -9.93 5.26
N GLU A 36 -10.82 -10.21 6.23
CA GLU A 36 -10.45 -10.83 7.50
C GLU A 36 -9.85 -12.23 7.33
N LEU A 37 -10.31 -13.00 6.35
CA LEU A 37 -9.70 -14.30 6.04
C LEU A 37 -8.23 -14.14 5.61
N LEU A 38 -7.96 -13.18 4.71
CA LEU A 38 -6.61 -12.87 4.25
C LEU A 38 -5.77 -12.19 5.33
N SER A 39 -6.39 -11.44 6.22
CA SER A 39 -5.70 -10.76 7.34
C SER A 39 -5.12 -11.73 8.35
N LYS A 40 -5.71 -12.92 8.53
CA LYS A 40 -5.14 -13.98 9.36
C LYS A 40 -3.84 -14.50 8.76
N ASP A 41 -3.85 -14.78 7.45
CA ASP A 41 -2.65 -15.23 6.73
C ASP A 41 -1.55 -14.16 6.76
N ILE A 42 -1.91 -12.89 6.63
CA ILE A 42 -0.96 -11.77 6.73
C ILE A 42 -0.37 -11.70 8.13
N ALA A 43 -1.17 -11.83 9.17
CA ALA A 43 -0.69 -11.79 10.56
C ALA A 43 0.28 -12.95 10.87
N GLU A 44 0.04 -14.13 10.28
CA GLU A 44 0.88 -15.31 10.48
C GLU A 44 2.16 -15.27 9.65
N LYS A 45 2.05 -14.92 8.35
CA LYS A 45 3.15 -15.05 7.37
C LYS A 45 3.96 -13.77 7.14
N ALA A 46 3.41 -12.62 7.51
CA ALA A 46 4.01 -11.31 7.33
C ALA A 46 3.57 -10.35 8.46
N PRO A 47 3.97 -10.61 9.70
CA PRO A 47 3.52 -9.86 10.87
C PRO A 47 3.86 -8.37 10.78
N GLU A 48 4.95 -8.00 10.11
CA GLU A 48 5.34 -6.63 9.87
C GLU A 48 4.33 -5.87 8.98
N ILE A 49 3.69 -6.54 8.04
CA ILE A 49 2.62 -5.94 7.21
C ILE A 49 1.35 -5.76 8.05
N HIS A 50 1.04 -6.75 8.89
CA HIS A 50 -0.08 -6.66 9.82
C HIS A 50 0.08 -5.47 10.76
N ASP A 51 1.25 -5.29 11.37
CA ASP A 51 1.55 -4.18 12.27
C ASP A 51 1.54 -2.83 11.54
N TRP A 52 1.99 -2.80 10.29
CA TRP A 52 1.87 -1.61 9.45
C TRP A 52 0.40 -1.20 9.26
N TYR A 53 -0.48 -2.13 8.90
CA TYR A 53 -1.91 -1.83 8.73
C TYR A 53 -2.53 -1.35 10.03
N ARG A 54 -2.20 -1.96 11.17
CA ARG A 54 -2.62 -1.50 12.50
C ARG A 54 -2.18 -0.07 12.77
N GLY A 55 -0.90 0.22 12.53
CA GLY A 55 -0.36 1.56 12.71
C GLY A 55 -1.04 2.62 11.84
N ILE A 56 -1.40 2.27 10.59
CA ILE A 56 -2.17 3.17 9.72
C ILE A 56 -3.59 3.36 10.25
N ALA A 57 -4.26 2.29 10.67
CA ALA A 57 -5.60 2.33 11.24
C ALA A 57 -5.66 3.25 12.46
N ASP A 58 -4.77 3.04 13.42
CA ASP A 58 -4.66 3.84 14.64
C ASP A 58 -4.43 5.33 14.33
N GLY A 59 -3.58 5.63 13.36
CA GLY A 59 -3.26 7.02 13.01
C GLY A 59 -4.37 7.70 12.21
N SER A 60 -5.04 6.97 11.31
CA SER A 60 -6.09 7.54 10.45
C SER A 60 -7.46 7.59 11.13
N GLY A 61 -7.66 6.84 12.22
CA GLY A 61 -8.95 6.64 12.85
C GLY A 61 -9.93 5.83 11.99
N MET A 62 -9.38 4.95 11.15
CA MET A 62 -10.12 3.93 10.41
C MET A 62 -9.93 2.57 11.09
N THR A 63 -10.78 1.62 10.79
CA THR A 63 -10.62 0.25 11.28
C THR A 63 -9.52 -0.49 10.52
N TYR A 64 -8.96 -1.52 11.16
CA TYR A 64 -7.99 -2.42 10.49
C TYR A 64 -8.58 -3.02 9.19
N GLY A 65 -9.84 -3.48 9.25
CA GLY A 65 -10.52 -4.07 8.09
C GLY A 65 -10.67 -3.09 6.92
N GLU A 66 -10.92 -1.81 7.19
CA GLU A 66 -10.97 -0.78 6.16
C GLU A 66 -9.61 -0.52 5.52
N ILE A 67 -8.54 -0.49 6.31
CA ILE A 67 -7.16 -0.34 5.79
C ILE A 67 -6.75 -1.58 4.99
N ALA A 68 -7.03 -2.77 5.50
CA ALA A 68 -6.75 -4.01 4.79
C ALA A 68 -7.56 -4.10 3.48
N LEU A 69 -8.82 -3.67 3.48
CA LEU A 69 -9.67 -3.63 2.29
C LEU A 69 -9.07 -2.74 1.18
N ILE A 70 -8.60 -1.54 1.50
CA ILE A 70 -7.94 -0.66 0.52
C ILE A 70 -6.76 -1.39 -0.14
N ASN A 71 -5.97 -2.11 0.64
CA ASN A 71 -4.74 -2.73 0.15
C ASN A 71 -4.99 -4.03 -0.63
N ILE A 72 -5.99 -4.81 -0.23
CA ILE A 72 -6.28 -6.13 -0.80
C ILE A 72 -7.24 -6.01 -1.98
N GLN A 73 -8.27 -5.16 -1.89
CA GLN A 73 -9.29 -5.01 -2.92
C GLN A 73 -8.71 -4.51 -4.25
N LEU A 74 -7.67 -3.68 -4.20
CA LEU A 74 -6.97 -3.21 -5.39
C LEU A 74 -6.47 -4.39 -6.25
N TRP A 75 -5.96 -5.46 -5.63
CA TRP A 75 -5.48 -6.64 -6.33
C TRP A 75 -6.59 -7.54 -6.87
N VAL A 76 -7.76 -7.50 -6.25
CA VAL A 76 -8.89 -8.36 -6.63
C VAL A 76 -9.77 -7.71 -7.69
N SER A 77 -9.84 -6.38 -7.73
CA SER A 77 -10.81 -5.65 -8.55
C SER A 77 -10.26 -5.11 -9.87
N ILE A 78 -8.94 -5.10 -10.06
CA ILE A 78 -8.33 -4.51 -11.25
C ILE A 78 -7.44 -5.54 -11.96
N PRO A 79 -8.05 -6.42 -12.78
CA PRO A 79 -7.33 -7.52 -13.45
C PRO A 79 -6.33 -7.07 -14.53
N TYR A 80 -6.27 -5.78 -14.86
CA TYR A 80 -5.46 -5.24 -15.95
C TYR A 80 -4.44 -4.18 -15.51
N MET A 81 -4.13 -4.08 -14.23
CA MET A 81 -3.02 -3.21 -13.81
C MET A 81 -1.68 -3.86 -14.18
N MET A 82 -0.97 -3.22 -15.07
CA MET A 82 0.39 -3.58 -15.46
C MET A 82 1.36 -2.61 -14.78
N CYS A 83 2.41 -3.15 -14.21
CA CYS A 83 3.45 -2.36 -13.60
C CYS A 83 4.81 -2.91 -14.03
N SER A 84 5.80 -2.04 -14.15
CA SER A 84 7.17 -2.45 -14.40
C SER A 84 8.10 -1.82 -13.38
N GLN A 85 9.14 -2.56 -13.02
CA GLN A 85 10.19 -2.08 -12.12
C GLN A 85 11.52 -2.33 -12.78
N ILE A 86 12.44 -1.40 -12.60
CA ILE A 86 13.83 -1.55 -12.98
C ILE A 86 14.71 -1.22 -11.78
N ALA A 87 15.84 -1.91 -11.69
CA ALA A 87 16.92 -1.55 -10.78
C ALA A 87 18.26 -1.75 -11.47
N ALA A 88 19.17 -0.81 -11.28
CA ALA A 88 20.55 -0.90 -11.73
C ALA A 88 21.45 -0.66 -10.53
N THR A 89 22.47 -1.51 -10.35
CA THR A 89 23.38 -1.43 -9.21
C THR A 89 24.82 -1.40 -9.69
N LYS A 90 25.69 -0.78 -8.91
CA LYS A 90 27.16 -0.81 -9.06
C LYS A 90 27.64 -0.70 -10.52
N GLU A 91 28.01 -1.82 -11.12
CA GLU A 91 28.63 -1.89 -12.45
C GLU A 91 27.70 -1.43 -13.58
N ALA A 92 26.39 -1.42 -13.35
CA ALA A 92 25.37 -0.97 -14.31
C ALA A 92 25.10 0.55 -14.23
N THR A 93 25.78 1.27 -13.33
CA THR A 93 25.62 2.71 -13.13
C THR A 93 26.94 3.45 -13.26
N ALA A 94 26.90 4.66 -13.82
CA ALA A 94 28.11 5.43 -14.06
C ALA A 94 28.85 5.86 -12.78
N ASP A 95 28.14 6.02 -11.69
CA ASP A 95 28.68 6.49 -10.40
C ASP A 95 28.67 5.42 -9.30
N GLY A 96 28.39 4.17 -9.65
CA GLY A 96 28.34 3.05 -8.72
C GLY A 96 27.17 3.05 -7.74
N LYS A 97 26.22 3.98 -7.90
CA LYS A 97 25.03 4.05 -7.03
C LYS A 97 23.91 3.16 -7.53
N THR A 98 23.06 2.74 -6.61
CA THR A 98 21.83 2.04 -6.98
C THR A 98 20.81 3.04 -7.49
N ILE A 99 20.28 2.78 -8.69
CA ILE A 99 19.14 3.51 -9.25
C ILE A 99 17.99 2.53 -9.39
N ALA A 100 16.82 2.94 -8.93
CA ALA A 100 15.62 2.14 -9.07
C ALA A 100 14.46 3.01 -9.57
N GLY A 101 13.60 2.43 -10.41
CA GLY A 101 12.43 3.08 -10.95
C GLY A 101 11.22 2.15 -10.99
N VAL A 102 10.05 2.73 -10.83
CA VAL A 102 8.76 2.03 -10.92
C VAL A 102 7.86 2.78 -11.88
N ASN A 103 7.25 2.07 -12.82
CA ASN A 103 6.10 2.55 -13.57
C ASN A 103 4.85 1.85 -13.06
N GLY A 104 3.83 2.63 -12.73
CA GLY A 104 2.53 2.13 -12.29
C GLY A 104 1.44 2.53 -13.27
N ASP A 105 0.85 1.55 -13.94
CA ASP A 105 -0.30 1.77 -14.81
C ASP A 105 -1.56 1.77 -13.93
N ILE A 106 -1.99 2.97 -13.55
CA ILE A 106 -3.16 3.19 -12.70
C ILE A 106 -4.18 4.08 -13.40
N THR A 107 -5.43 3.98 -12.97
CA THR A 107 -6.47 4.86 -13.53
C THR A 107 -6.19 6.32 -13.17
N TYR A 108 -6.56 7.24 -14.04
CA TYR A 108 -6.35 8.68 -13.86
C TYR A 108 -6.87 9.20 -12.51
N ASN A 109 -7.99 8.66 -12.03
CA ASN A 109 -8.58 9.03 -10.74
C ASN A 109 -7.69 8.68 -9.53
N MET A 110 -6.69 7.81 -9.72
CA MET A 110 -5.74 7.38 -8.70
C MET A 110 -4.42 8.14 -8.78
N SER A 111 -4.17 8.85 -9.89
CA SER A 111 -2.99 9.70 -10.03
C SER A 111 -3.06 10.89 -9.08
N GLY A 112 -1.94 11.29 -8.52
CA GLY A 112 -1.86 12.43 -7.60
C GLY A 112 -2.10 12.12 -6.12
N TYR A 113 -2.28 10.85 -5.75
CA TYR A 113 -2.43 10.41 -4.34
C TYR A 113 -1.20 9.67 -3.80
N GLY A 114 -0.08 9.77 -4.48
CA GLY A 114 1.18 9.22 -4.02
C GLY A 114 1.85 10.11 -2.99
N VAL A 115 2.47 9.50 -2.00
CA VAL A 115 3.43 10.14 -1.10
C VAL A 115 4.73 9.34 -1.10
N THR A 116 5.83 10.01 -0.87
CA THR A 116 7.10 9.32 -0.63
C THR A 116 7.22 9.05 0.86
N LEU A 117 7.42 7.80 1.22
CA LEU A 117 7.65 7.38 2.58
C LEU A 117 9.06 6.81 2.71
N LEU A 118 9.84 7.45 3.57
CA LEU A 118 11.13 6.91 4.04
C LEU A 118 10.86 6.15 5.34
N ALA A 119 11.18 4.89 5.36
CA ALA A 119 10.99 4.03 6.52
C ALA A 119 12.34 3.61 7.09
N PHE A 120 12.45 3.73 8.39
CA PHE A 120 13.62 3.33 9.17
C PHE A 120 13.10 2.34 10.24
N PRO A 121 12.98 1.05 9.91
CA PRO A 121 12.56 0.05 10.88
C PRO A 121 13.61 -0.11 11.97
N ASP A 122 13.19 -0.53 13.17
CA ASP A 122 14.11 -0.81 14.28
C ASP A 122 15.03 -1.99 13.94
N GLU A 123 14.54 -2.93 13.13
CA GLU A 123 15.31 -4.06 12.60
C GLU A 123 15.18 -4.11 11.07
N GLY A 124 16.26 -4.52 10.39
CA GLY A 124 16.29 -4.62 8.93
C GLY A 124 16.80 -3.36 8.24
N ASN A 125 16.63 -3.30 6.93
CA ASN A 125 17.13 -2.21 6.10
C ASN A 125 16.15 -1.06 6.02
N ALA A 126 16.66 0.17 6.04
CA ALA A 126 15.88 1.34 5.65
C ALA A 126 15.39 1.20 4.20
N PHE A 127 14.21 1.69 3.93
CA PHE A 127 13.65 1.63 2.58
C PHE A 127 12.86 2.88 2.23
N VAL A 128 12.76 3.14 0.94
CA VAL A 128 11.85 4.14 0.40
C VAL A 128 10.69 3.44 -0.30
N THR A 129 9.50 3.94 -0.11
CA THR A 129 8.32 3.45 -0.81
C THR A 129 7.44 4.60 -1.27
N PHE A 130 6.67 4.36 -2.32
CA PHE A 130 5.70 5.30 -2.87
C PHE A 130 4.29 4.71 -2.72
N PRO A 131 3.73 4.72 -1.50
CA PRO A 131 2.39 4.19 -1.29
C PRO A 131 1.38 5.05 -2.04
N GLN A 132 0.87 4.48 -3.12
CA GLN A 132 -0.33 4.98 -3.77
C GLN A 132 -1.54 4.32 -3.13
N LEU A 133 -2.60 5.09 -2.88
CA LEU A 133 -3.85 4.57 -2.31
C LEU A 133 -3.69 3.83 -0.97
N CYS A 134 -2.65 4.15 -0.19
CA CYS A 134 -2.27 3.44 1.03
C CYS A 134 -1.78 2.00 0.79
N GLY A 135 -1.65 1.58 -0.47
CA GLY A 135 -1.02 0.35 -0.88
C GLY A 135 0.50 0.44 -0.79
N ARG A 136 1.12 -0.70 -0.69
CA ARG A 136 2.56 -0.85 -0.57
C ARG A 136 3.19 -1.09 -1.94
N TRP A 137 3.87 -0.10 -2.47
CA TRP A 137 4.87 -0.31 -3.50
C TRP A 137 6.23 -0.07 -2.85
N ALA A 138 6.94 -1.11 -2.50
CA ALA A 138 8.23 -0.97 -1.87
C ALA A 138 9.35 -1.11 -2.91
N LEU A 139 10.15 -0.08 -3.04
CA LEU A 139 11.52 -0.20 -3.52
C LEU A 139 12.38 -0.43 -2.29
N ILE A 140 12.91 -1.63 -2.13
CA ILE A 140 13.93 -1.91 -1.13
C ILE A 140 15.22 -1.36 -1.72
N LEU A 141 15.75 -0.32 -1.11
CA LEU A 141 17.12 0.12 -1.38
C LEU A 141 18.04 -0.69 -0.48
N PRO A 142 19.06 -1.31 -1.02
CA PRO A 142 20.09 -2.01 -0.24
C PRO A 142 20.92 -1.02 0.59
#